data_8de8dde231d9cef0df4ce8487545eac4
#
_entry.id   8de8dde231d9cef0df4ce8487545eac4
#
_cell.length_a   1.000
_cell.length_b   1.000
_cell.length_c   1.000
_cell.angle_alpha   90.00
_cell.angle_beta   90.00
_cell.angle_gamma   90.00
#
_symmetry.space_group_name_H-M   'P 1'
#
loop_
_entity.id
_entity.type
_entity.pdbx_description
1 polymer ?
#
loop_
_entity_poly.entity_id
_entity_poly.type
_entity_poly.pdbx_seq_one_letter_code
_entity_poly.pdbx_strand_id
1 'polypeptide(L)'
;MTIQEVIDLVDRHLVNTCDKKDKIRWLSQLDGRVKTEIIDTHVGGEAVTFSGYDEKTDVNTQLLIPEMFCQIYQRYLEAQIYYANQEEERCNNASDAFNVQWNIFQNWYNRQHMPLGRQFSV
;
A
#
# COMPACT_ATOMS: atom_id res chain seq x y z
N MET A 1 -2.95 -10.16 -2.32
CA MET A 1 -3.71 -10.07 -1.06
C MET A 1 -4.95 -9.22 -1.24
N THR A 2 -6.06 -9.61 -0.64
CA THR A 2 -7.30 -8.84 -0.74
C THR A 2 -7.39 -7.78 0.36
N ILE A 3 -8.34 -6.83 0.19
CA ILE A 3 -8.63 -5.82 1.21
C ILE A 3 -8.93 -6.49 2.55
N GLN A 4 -9.81 -7.49 2.56
CA GLN A 4 -10.21 -8.16 3.80
C GLN A 4 -9.04 -8.90 4.46
N GLU A 5 -8.20 -9.55 3.67
CA GLU A 5 -7.04 -10.26 4.21
C GLU A 5 -6.06 -9.35 4.92
N VAL A 6 -5.80 -8.16 4.37
CA VAL A 6 -4.92 -7.18 5.01
C VAL A 6 -5.54 -6.67 6.31
N ILE A 7 -6.83 -6.33 6.28
CA ILE A 7 -7.51 -5.83 7.49
C ILE A 7 -7.47 -6.89 8.59
N ASP A 8 -7.76 -8.15 8.25
CA ASP A 8 -7.72 -9.25 9.22
C ASP A 8 -6.32 -9.46 9.78
N LEU A 9 -5.30 -9.36 8.93
CA LEU A 9 -3.91 -9.50 9.35
C LEU A 9 -3.54 -8.44 10.39
N VAL A 10 -3.87 -7.18 10.11
CA VAL A 10 -3.57 -6.07 11.03
C VAL A 10 -4.35 -6.20 12.33
N ASP A 11 -5.65 -6.54 12.23
CA ASP A 11 -6.50 -6.65 13.42
C ASP A 11 -6.10 -7.81 14.34
N ARG A 12 -5.46 -8.87 13.79
CA ARG A 12 -4.92 -9.95 14.60
C ARG A 12 -3.70 -9.52 15.40
N HIS A 13 -2.88 -8.63 14.84
CA HIS A 13 -1.61 -8.24 15.43
C HIS A 13 -1.69 -6.96 16.24
N LEU A 14 -2.70 -6.14 16.02
CA LEU A 14 -2.82 -4.84 16.66
C LEU A 14 -4.27 -4.57 17.06
N VAL A 15 -4.53 -4.61 18.36
CA VAL A 15 -5.86 -4.30 18.89
C VAL A 15 -6.15 -2.82 18.65
N ASN A 16 -7.29 -2.53 18.01
CA ASN A 16 -7.68 -1.17 17.69
C ASN A 16 -9.20 -1.06 17.58
N THR A 17 -9.70 0.18 17.65
CA THR A 17 -11.12 0.49 17.51
C THR A 17 -11.41 1.28 16.22
N CYS A 18 -10.46 1.30 15.27
CA CYS A 18 -10.63 2.01 14.03
C CYS A 18 -11.68 1.34 13.15
N ASP A 19 -12.52 2.15 12.50
CA ASP A 19 -13.57 1.64 11.64
C ASP A 19 -13.00 0.97 10.40
N LYS A 20 -13.69 -0.07 9.93
CA LYS A 20 -13.31 -0.77 8.69
C LYS A 20 -13.26 0.19 7.50
N LYS A 21 -14.22 1.13 7.42
CA LYS A 21 -14.25 2.11 6.31
C LYS A 21 -13.01 3.00 6.28
N ASP A 22 -12.46 3.33 7.45
CA ASP A 22 -11.22 4.11 7.53
C ASP A 22 -10.03 3.30 7.02
N LYS A 23 -9.98 2.02 7.38
CA LYS A 23 -8.92 1.13 6.91
C LYS A 23 -8.98 0.95 5.39
N ILE A 24 -10.18 0.82 4.83
CA ILE A 24 -10.37 0.73 3.38
C ILE A 24 -9.91 2.02 2.70
N ARG A 25 -10.24 3.18 3.28
CA ARG A 25 -9.80 4.47 2.75
C ARG A 25 -8.28 4.59 2.76
N TRP A 26 -7.63 4.15 3.83
CA TRP A 26 -6.17 4.16 3.92
C TRP A 26 -5.53 3.26 2.85
N LEU A 27 -6.10 2.08 2.63
CA LEU A 27 -5.64 1.19 1.56
C LEU A 27 -5.83 1.82 0.19
N SER A 28 -6.94 2.53 -0.01
CA SER A 28 -7.20 3.26 -1.25
C SER A 28 -6.15 4.34 -1.49
N GLN A 29 -5.80 5.10 -0.46
CA GLN A 29 -4.77 6.13 -0.54
C GLN A 29 -3.41 5.52 -0.90
N LEU A 30 -3.08 4.40 -0.28
CA LEU A 30 -1.79 3.74 -0.54
C LEU A 30 -1.71 3.19 -1.96
N ASP A 31 -2.74 2.47 -2.41
CA ASP A 31 -2.75 1.94 -3.77
C ASP A 31 -2.83 3.06 -4.81
N GLY A 32 -3.43 4.20 -4.46
CA GLY A 32 -3.36 5.41 -5.29
C GLY A 32 -1.93 5.89 -5.48
N ARG A 33 -1.13 5.88 -4.42
CA ARG A 33 0.30 6.21 -4.51
C ARG A 33 1.05 5.18 -5.35
N VAL A 34 0.76 3.90 -5.16
CA VAL A 34 1.38 2.83 -5.95
C VAL A 34 1.12 3.05 -7.43
N LYS A 35 -0.13 3.32 -7.79
CA LYS A 35 -0.51 3.56 -9.18
C LYS A 35 0.22 4.78 -9.76
N THR A 36 0.19 5.89 -9.03
CA THR A 36 0.71 7.17 -9.50
C THR A 36 2.23 7.23 -9.48
N GLU A 37 2.85 6.76 -8.41
CA GLU A 37 4.28 6.94 -8.18
C GLU A 37 5.14 5.81 -8.72
N ILE A 38 4.56 4.61 -8.87
CA ILE A 38 5.32 3.44 -9.31
C ILE A 38 4.81 2.91 -10.65
N ILE A 39 3.55 2.51 -10.72
CA ILE A 39 3.01 1.83 -11.91
C ILE A 39 3.01 2.76 -13.12
N ASP A 40 2.50 3.98 -12.97
CA ASP A 40 2.37 4.93 -14.09
C ASP A 40 3.71 5.52 -14.54
N THR A 41 4.77 5.36 -13.75
CA THR A 41 6.12 5.80 -14.13
C THR A 41 6.88 4.75 -14.93
N HIS A 42 6.24 3.65 -15.28
CA HIS A 42 6.85 2.54 -16.00
C HIS A 42 6.05 2.20 -17.25
N VAL A 43 6.72 1.60 -18.22
CA VAL A 43 6.08 1.11 -19.45
C VAL A 43 5.01 0.07 -19.09
N GLY A 44 3.83 0.18 -19.69
CA GLY A 44 2.73 -0.74 -19.44
C GLY A 44 1.82 -0.34 -18.28
N GLY A 45 2.10 0.77 -17.61
CA GLY A 45 1.30 1.22 -16.47
C GLY A 45 -0.15 1.48 -16.81
N GLU A 46 -0.42 1.90 -18.03
CA GLU A 46 -1.79 2.16 -18.50
C GLU A 46 -2.66 0.90 -18.56
N ALA A 47 -2.05 -0.29 -18.59
CA ALA A 47 -2.79 -1.54 -18.57
C ALA A 47 -3.36 -1.87 -17.20
N VAL A 48 -2.86 -1.23 -16.14
CA VAL A 48 -3.34 -1.42 -14.77
C VAL A 48 -4.39 -0.37 -14.45
N THR A 49 -5.61 -0.80 -14.14
CA THR A 49 -6.69 0.13 -13.81
C THR A 49 -6.84 0.24 -12.31
N PHE A 50 -7.06 1.48 -11.83
CA PHE A 50 -7.31 1.73 -10.41
C PHE A 50 -8.23 2.94 -10.28
N SER A 51 -9.36 2.76 -9.61
CA SER A 51 -10.36 3.82 -9.41
C SER A 51 -10.62 4.13 -7.93
N GLY A 52 -9.84 3.54 -7.03
CA GLY A 52 -10.02 3.72 -5.59
C GLY A 52 -10.89 2.66 -4.95
N TYR A 53 -10.86 2.62 -3.63
CA TYR A 53 -11.70 1.74 -2.82
C TYR A 53 -12.54 2.58 -1.87
N ASP A 54 -13.77 2.13 -1.60
CA ASP A 54 -14.66 2.75 -0.63
C ASP A 54 -15.44 1.66 0.13
N GLU A 55 -16.38 2.07 0.97
CA GLU A 55 -17.15 1.13 1.78
C GLU A 55 -18.04 0.18 0.95
N LYS A 56 -18.28 0.53 -0.33
CA LYS A 56 -19.07 -0.28 -1.26
C LYS A 56 -18.21 -1.23 -2.09
N THR A 57 -16.89 -1.05 -2.06
CA THR A 57 -15.97 -1.92 -2.78
C THR A 57 -16.03 -3.34 -2.22
N ASP A 58 -16.03 -4.34 -3.09
CA ASP A 58 -15.96 -5.73 -2.66
C ASP A 58 -14.65 -5.95 -1.89
N VAL A 59 -14.77 -6.41 -0.65
CA VAL A 59 -13.59 -6.64 0.23
C VAL A 59 -12.70 -7.78 -0.25
N ASN A 60 -13.15 -8.56 -1.20
CA ASN A 60 -12.34 -9.60 -1.85
C ASN A 60 -11.55 -9.06 -3.04
N THR A 61 -11.60 -7.74 -3.28
CA THR A 61 -10.80 -7.10 -4.33
C THR A 61 -9.32 -7.27 -4.04
N GLN A 62 -8.57 -7.69 -5.06
CA GLN A 62 -7.11 -7.80 -4.96
C GLN A 62 -6.48 -6.42 -4.93
N LEU A 63 -5.51 -6.24 -4.03
CA LEU A 63 -4.72 -5.04 -3.93
C LEU A 63 -3.64 -5.04 -5.02
N LEU A 64 -3.08 -3.86 -5.32
CA LEU A 64 -2.15 -3.69 -6.43
C LEU A 64 -0.77 -4.30 -6.18
N ILE A 65 -0.29 -4.27 -4.94
CA ILE A 65 1.05 -4.77 -4.60
C ILE A 65 0.99 -6.30 -4.48
N PRO A 66 1.94 -7.04 -5.10
CA PRO A 66 2.00 -8.50 -4.98
C PRO A 66 2.08 -8.97 -3.53
N GLU A 67 1.53 -10.16 -3.27
CA GLU A 67 1.46 -10.71 -1.91
C GLU A 67 2.81 -10.80 -1.21
N MET A 68 3.88 -11.08 -1.93
CA MET A 68 5.21 -11.16 -1.33
C MET A 68 5.68 -9.85 -0.70
N PHE A 69 5.02 -8.73 -1.01
CA PHE A 69 5.30 -7.41 -0.43
C PHE A 69 4.16 -6.93 0.48
N CYS A 70 3.34 -7.84 0.99
CA CYS A 70 2.15 -7.48 1.78
C CYS A 70 2.47 -6.71 3.07
N GLN A 71 3.72 -6.80 3.56
CA GLN A 71 4.14 -6.01 4.73
C GLN A 71 4.01 -4.52 4.51
N ILE A 72 4.05 -4.05 3.26
CA ILE A 72 3.82 -2.64 2.96
C ILE A 72 2.45 -2.22 3.47
N TYR A 73 1.42 -3.00 3.15
CA TYR A 73 0.06 -2.71 3.61
C TYR A 73 -0.04 -2.78 5.13
N GLN A 74 0.54 -3.81 5.72
CA GLN A 74 0.50 -4.00 7.17
C GLN A 74 1.12 -2.82 7.90
N ARG A 75 2.33 -2.43 7.51
CA ARG A 75 3.03 -1.32 8.17
C ARG A 75 2.34 0.01 7.96
N TYR A 76 1.76 0.21 6.77
CA TYR A 76 1.01 1.43 6.50
C TYR A 76 -0.22 1.55 7.41
N LEU A 77 -1.03 0.49 7.50
CA LEU A 77 -2.21 0.51 8.37
C LEU A 77 -1.82 0.65 9.83
N GLU A 78 -0.77 -0.03 10.27
CA GLU A 78 -0.28 0.10 11.65
C GLU A 78 0.10 1.55 11.95
N ALA A 79 0.82 2.20 11.04
CA ALA A 79 1.21 3.60 11.21
C ALA A 79 -0.02 4.51 11.32
N GLN A 80 -1.04 4.29 10.50
CA GLN A 80 -2.27 5.08 10.55
C GLN A 80 -3.02 4.86 11.87
N ILE A 81 -3.09 3.62 12.35
CA ILE A 81 -3.75 3.30 13.62
C ILE A 81 -3.01 3.96 14.78
N TYR A 82 -1.68 3.85 14.81
CA TYR A 82 -0.89 4.48 15.87
C TYR A 82 -1.02 6.00 15.84
N TYR A 83 -1.05 6.60 14.66
CA TYR A 83 -1.26 8.02 14.52
C TYR A 83 -2.63 8.44 15.09
N ALA A 84 -3.68 7.69 14.75
CA ALA A 84 -5.03 7.95 15.24
C ALA A 84 -5.11 7.82 16.77
N ASN A 85 -4.31 6.92 17.35
CA ASN A 85 -4.26 6.69 18.79
C ASN A 85 -3.26 7.61 19.51
N GLN A 86 -2.61 8.52 18.78
CA GLN A 86 -1.61 9.45 19.34
C GLN A 86 -0.39 8.74 19.95
N GLU A 87 -0.02 7.59 19.41
CA GLU A 87 1.16 6.83 19.84
C GLU A 87 2.33 7.16 18.91
N GLU A 88 2.94 8.32 19.12
CA GLU A 88 3.93 8.90 18.20
C GLU A 88 5.13 8.00 17.95
N GLU A 89 5.72 7.43 18.99
CA GLU A 89 6.90 6.59 18.84
C GLU A 89 6.61 5.35 18.02
N ARG A 90 5.49 4.68 18.28
CA ARG A 90 5.09 3.49 17.54
C ARG A 90 4.70 3.83 16.10
N CYS A 91 4.07 4.99 15.90
CA CYS A 91 3.78 5.49 14.57
C CYS A 91 5.05 5.70 13.76
N ASN A 92 6.06 6.32 14.36
CA ASN A 92 7.34 6.56 13.70
C ASN A 92 8.05 5.25 13.35
N ASN A 93 8.03 4.27 14.26
CA ASN A 93 8.63 2.97 14.01
C ASN A 93 7.94 2.22 12.87
N ALA A 94 6.61 2.26 12.83
CA ALA A 94 5.84 1.63 11.76
C ALA A 94 6.08 2.34 10.43
N SER A 95 6.19 3.66 10.44
CA SER A 95 6.48 4.45 9.24
C SER A 95 7.87 4.15 8.69
N ASP A 96 8.87 4.01 9.56
CA ASP A 96 10.22 3.63 9.15
C ASP A 96 10.23 2.24 8.52
N ALA A 97 9.53 1.27 9.13
CA ALA A 97 9.40 -0.07 8.58
C ALA A 97 8.68 -0.06 7.23
N PHE A 98 7.65 0.76 7.09
CA PHE A 98 6.95 0.96 5.83
C PHE A 98 7.91 1.48 4.74
N ASN A 99 8.69 2.49 5.06
CA ASN A 99 9.61 3.09 4.10
C ASN A 99 10.64 2.08 3.58
N VAL A 100 11.16 1.22 4.46
CA VAL A 100 12.07 0.15 4.06
C VAL A 100 11.40 -0.78 3.05
N GLN A 101 10.20 -1.24 3.35
CA GLN A 101 9.46 -2.16 2.47
C GLN A 101 9.06 -1.49 1.15
N TRP A 102 8.69 -0.22 1.19
CA TRP A 102 8.37 0.56 -0.01
C TRP A 102 9.56 0.61 -0.97
N ASN A 103 10.74 0.91 -0.42
CA ASN A 103 11.95 0.98 -1.23
C ASN A 103 12.32 -0.37 -1.85
N ILE A 104 12.14 -1.46 -1.10
CA ILE A 104 12.38 -2.81 -1.62
C ILE A 104 11.44 -3.11 -2.78
N PHE A 105 10.17 -2.81 -2.63
CA PHE A 105 9.17 -3.01 -3.68
C PHE A 105 9.47 -2.14 -4.90
N GLN A 106 9.77 -0.87 -4.70
CA GLN A 106 10.08 0.06 -5.79
C GLN A 106 11.28 -0.41 -6.58
N ASN A 107 12.32 -0.87 -5.93
CA ASN A 107 13.52 -1.40 -6.58
C ASN A 107 13.20 -2.67 -7.36
N TRP A 108 12.39 -3.56 -6.79
CA TRP A 108 11.93 -4.76 -7.49
C TRP A 108 11.12 -4.41 -8.74
N TYR A 109 10.20 -3.45 -8.63
CA TYR A 109 9.36 -3.03 -9.75
C TYR A 109 10.21 -2.41 -10.86
N ASN A 110 11.21 -1.61 -10.50
CA ASN A 110 12.15 -1.03 -11.46
C ASN A 110 12.91 -2.10 -12.25
N ARG A 111 13.20 -3.23 -11.64
CA ARG A 111 13.87 -4.35 -12.33
C ARG A 111 12.93 -5.14 -13.23
N GLN A 112 11.65 -5.17 -12.92
CA GLN A 112 10.65 -5.92 -13.67
C GLN A 112 10.05 -5.13 -14.83
N HIS A 113 10.10 -3.80 -14.76
CA HIS A 113 9.47 -2.92 -15.73
C HIS A 113 10.41 -1.78 -16.09
N MET A 114 10.38 -1.37 -17.36
CA MET A 114 11.22 -0.26 -17.81
C MET A 114 10.63 1.06 -17.34
N PRO A 115 11.40 1.88 -16.59
CA PRO A 115 10.96 3.25 -16.24
C PRO A 115 10.82 4.10 -17.50
N LEU A 116 9.76 4.90 -17.57
CA LEU A 116 9.47 5.73 -18.73
C LEU A 116 10.60 6.70 -19.09
N GLY A 117 11.22 7.32 -18.08
CA GLY A 117 12.27 8.29 -18.31
C GLY A 117 13.55 7.70 -18.92
N ARG A 118 13.80 6.41 -18.74
CA ARG A 118 15.03 5.77 -19.22
C ARG A 118 15.03 5.45 -20.69
N GLN A 119 13.86 5.33 -21.30
CA GLN A 119 13.77 5.00 -22.73
C GLN A 119 14.30 6.12 -23.62
N PHE A 120 14.45 7.32 -23.08
CA PHE A 120 14.97 8.48 -23.77
C PHE A 120 16.42 8.81 -23.38
N SER A 121 17.03 8.03 -22.51
CA SER A 121 18.42 8.21 -22.10
C SER A 121 19.32 7.55 -23.14
N VAL A 122 20.21 8.33 -23.68
CA VAL A 122 21.13 7.87 -24.71
C VAL A 122 22.54 7.96 -24.18
#